data_09361917ace20ed9db21ec77f6391ae6
#
_entry.id   09361917ace20ed9db21ec77f6391ae6
#
_cell.length_a   1.000
_cell.length_b   1.000
_cell.length_c   1.000
_cell.angle_alpha   90.00
_cell.angle_beta   90.00
_cell.angle_gamma   90.00
#
_symmetry.space_group_name_H-M   'P 1'
#
loop_
_entity.id
_entity.type
_entity.pdbx_description
1 polymer ?
#
loop_
_entity_poly.entity_id
_entity_poly.type
_entity_poly.pdbx_seq_one_letter_code
_entity_poly.pdbx_strand_id
1 'polypeptide(L)'
;GIRDRLFANAGTLYPLASALAPLSNWAQKLPGAGIVQEKLFGIARERELPTFYRNTFVDRFADHEPAVSEEAADRKVLLFPDTFTNYNRPEAGMAAVEVLEAAGVHVEVPTDVVDSGRAPHSKGFLDTAREQAEENVAKLAPRVEEEWDVVLVEPSEAVMFQSDYLDLLSGDDVERVAANAYGIAEYLDVHRLDAEIDFDAPTESLSYHGHCHQKATKKDHHAVGVLRRAGYEVDAVDSSCCGMAGSFGYEAEHYSMSKAIGE
;
A
#
# COMPACT_ATOMS: atom_id res chain seq x y z
N GLY A 1 1.59 -8.26 22.75
CA GLY A 1 3.01 -8.45 23.16
C GLY A 1 3.92 -7.35 22.63
N ILE A 2 5.25 -7.47 22.87
CA ILE A 2 6.24 -6.49 22.34
C ILE A 2 6.22 -6.47 20.82
N ARG A 3 6.17 -7.66 20.20
CA ARG A 3 6.08 -7.84 18.73
C ARG A 3 4.87 -7.12 18.14
N ASP A 4 3.69 -7.27 18.73
CA ASP A 4 2.48 -6.65 18.21
C ASP A 4 2.56 -5.12 18.27
N ARG A 5 3.18 -4.59 19.35
CA ARG A 5 3.46 -3.16 19.45
C ARG A 5 4.48 -2.68 18.42
N LEU A 6 5.49 -3.49 18.12
CA LEU A 6 6.48 -3.16 17.09
C LEU A 6 5.81 -3.05 15.72
N PHE A 7 4.98 -4.03 15.33
CA PHE A 7 4.25 -3.98 14.06
C PHE A 7 3.19 -2.86 14.04
N ALA A 8 2.46 -2.66 15.14
CA ALA A 8 1.45 -1.60 15.22
C ALA A 8 2.04 -0.18 15.13
N ASN A 9 3.33 0.00 15.45
CA ASN A 9 4.02 1.29 15.36
C ASN A 9 4.90 1.41 14.11
N ALA A 10 4.60 0.68 13.04
CA ALA A 10 5.34 0.74 11.79
C ALA A 10 5.46 2.18 11.27
N GLY A 11 4.38 2.96 11.28
CA GLY A 11 4.36 4.36 10.87
C GLY A 11 5.35 5.27 11.62
N THR A 12 5.71 4.93 12.88
CA THR A 12 6.72 5.66 13.66
C THR A 12 8.13 5.10 13.48
N LEU A 13 8.25 3.78 13.33
CA LEU A 13 9.55 3.10 13.26
C LEU A 13 10.19 3.15 11.88
N TYR A 14 9.40 3.10 10.82
CA TYR A 14 9.90 3.09 9.44
C TYR A 14 10.60 4.38 9.04
N PRO A 15 10.12 5.59 9.41
CA PRO A 15 10.87 6.83 9.20
C PRO A 15 12.27 6.80 9.82
N LEU A 16 12.39 6.25 11.05
CA LEU A 16 13.68 6.13 11.74
C LEU A 16 14.61 5.13 11.05
N ALA A 17 14.09 3.98 10.66
CA ALA A 17 14.85 2.95 9.95
C ALA A 17 15.30 3.45 8.56
N SER A 18 14.45 4.20 7.87
CA SER A 18 14.72 4.86 6.59
C SER A 18 15.81 5.93 6.73
N ALA A 19 15.71 6.82 7.71
CA ALA A 19 16.72 7.84 7.98
C ALA A 19 18.11 7.25 8.28
N LEU A 20 18.15 6.04 8.87
CA LEU A 20 19.38 5.31 9.16
C LEU A 20 19.84 4.39 8.01
N ALA A 21 19.12 4.33 6.88
CA ALA A 21 19.57 3.57 5.72
C ALA A 21 20.83 4.20 5.11
N PRO A 22 21.81 3.40 4.65
CA PRO A 22 21.80 1.94 4.50
C PRO A 22 22.21 1.15 5.75
N LEU A 23 22.56 1.78 6.88
CA LEU A 23 23.05 1.10 8.09
C LEU A 23 22.00 0.15 8.66
N SER A 24 20.72 0.54 8.67
CA SER A 24 19.60 -0.30 9.12
C SER A 24 19.49 -1.56 8.27
N ASN A 25 19.65 -1.45 6.96
CA ASN A 25 19.63 -2.60 6.04
C ASN A 25 20.85 -3.51 6.22
N TRP A 26 22.02 -2.91 6.47
CA TRP A 26 23.24 -3.70 6.72
C TRP A 26 23.15 -4.45 8.05
N ALA A 27 22.63 -3.85 9.09
CA ALA A 27 22.47 -4.46 10.41
C ALA A 27 21.61 -5.74 10.35
N GLN A 28 20.59 -5.77 9.50
CA GLN A 28 19.73 -6.95 9.29
C GLN A 28 20.48 -8.13 8.65
N LYS A 29 21.53 -7.87 7.88
CA LYS A 29 22.33 -8.86 7.15
C LYS A 29 23.54 -9.37 7.92
N LEU A 30 23.78 -8.88 9.14
CA LEU A 30 24.89 -9.34 9.98
C LEU A 30 24.73 -10.81 10.37
N PRO A 31 25.83 -11.60 10.42
CA PRO A 31 25.77 -12.95 10.94
C PRO A 31 25.17 -12.98 12.35
N GLY A 32 24.11 -13.76 12.53
CA GLY A 32 23.39 -13.86 13.81
C GLY A 32 22.26 -12.84 14.03
N ALA A 33 22.07 -11.85 13.16
CA ALA A 33 20.97 -10.89 13.28
C ALA A 33 19.62 -11.59 13.34
N GLY A 34 19.36 -12.60 12.51
CA GLY A 34 18.12 -13.39 12.53
C GLY A 34 17.90 -14.13 13.86
N ILE A 35 18.97 -14.59 14.53
CA ILE A 35 18.85 -15.23 15.86
C ILE A 35 18.43 -14.20 16.91
N VAL A 36 18.99 -13.00 16.86
CA VAL A 36 18.64 -11.90 17.76
C VAL A 36 17.20 -11.47 17.52
N GLN A 37 16.81 -11.29 16.25
CA GLN A 37 15.45 -10.97 15.81
C GLN A 37 14.43 -11.97 16.35
N GLU A 38 14.69 -13.27 16.22
CA GLU A 38 13.81 -14.32 16.71
C GLU A 38 13.70 -14.34 18.23
N LYS A 39 14.84 -14.27 18.94
CA LYS A 39 14.86 -14.33 20.41
C LYS A 39 14.24 -13.09 21.08
N LEU A 40 14.44 -11.90 20.51
CA LEU A 40 13.97 -10.65 21.12
C LEU A 40 12.54 -10.30 20.69
N PHE A 41 12.21 -10.54 19.43
CA PHE A 41 10.95 -10.07 18.83
C PHE A 41 10.02 -11.22 18.39
N GLY A 42 10.48 -12.48 18.43
CA GLY A 42 9.71 -13.62 17.95
C GLY A 42 9.45 -13.58 16.44
N ILE A 43 10.31 -12.91 15.67
CA ILE A 43 10.25 -12.87 14.22
C ILE A 43 11.14 -13.96 13.66
N ALA A 44 10.60 -14.81 12.80
CA ALA A 44 11.31 -15.96 12.23
C ALA A 44 12.64 -15.53 11.58
N ARG A 45 13.72 -16.19 11.94
CA ARG A 45 15.08 -15.91 11.44
C ARG A 45 15.24 -16.12 9.94
N GLU A 46 14.36 -16.93 9.36
CA GLU A 46 14.29 -17.26 7.94
C GLU A 46 13.59 -16.19 7.12
N ARG A 47 12.93 -15.23 7.77
CA ARG A 47 12.27 -14.10 7.11
C ARG A 47 13.21 -12.91 7.00
N GLU A 48 13.35 -12.44 5.77
CA GLU A 48 14.02 -11.16 5.51
C GLU A 48 13.06 -10.01 5.86
N LEU A 49 13.57 -9.06 6.62
CA LEU A 49 12.83 -7.82 6.90
C LEU A 49 12.86 -6.91 5.67
N PRO A 50 11.88 -6.01 5.51
CA PRO A 50 11.84 -5.07 4.40
C PRO A 50 13.11 -4.22 4.32
N THR A 51 13.55 -3.94 3.10
CA THR A 51 14.62 -2.98 2.84
C THR A 51 14.08 -1.57 3.00
N PHE A 52 14.83 -0.70 3.67
CA PHE A 52 14.48 0.71 3.84
C PHE A 52 15.24 1.58 2.87
N TYR A 53 14.56 2.56 2.30
CA TYR A 53 15.14 3.55 1.40
C TYR A 53 15.20 4.90 2.08
N ARG A 54 16.37 5.56 2.03
CA ARG A 54 16.55 6.92 2.58
C ARG A 54 15.87 7.97 1.72
N ASN A 55 15.93 7.79 0.38
CA ASN A 55 15.20 8.60 -0.58
C ASN A 55 13.81 7.97 -0.74
N THR A 56 12.86 8.47 0.02
CA THR A 56 11.49 7.92 0.13
C THR A 56 10.66 8.21 -1.12
N PHE A 57 9.46 7.65 -1.20
CA PHE A 57 8.53 8.00 -2.28
C PHE A 57 8.17 9.49 -2.27
N VAL A 58 7.87 10.05 -1.08
CA VAL A 58 7.58 11.48 -0.93
C VAL A 58 8.77 12.34 -1.37
N ASP A 59 10.01 11.97 -1.00
CA ASP A 59 11.20 12.70 -1.44
C ASP A 59 11.38 12.67 -2.96
N ARG A 60 11.16 11.50 -3.58
CA ARG A 60 11.26 11.35 -5.05
C ARG A 60 10.19 12.14 -5.77
N PHE A 61 8.97 12.16 -5.22
CA PHE A 61 7.88 12.93 -5.80
C PHE A 61 8.10 14.44 -5.66
N ALA A 62 8.76 14.90 -4.59
CA ALA A 62 9.10 16.33 -4.42
C ALA A 62 10.05 16.84 -5.51
N ASP A 63 10.87 15.96 -6.10
CA ASP A 63 11.75 16.27 -7.23
C ASP A 63 11.10 16.01 -8.60
N HIS A 64 9.85 15.52 -8.63
CA HIS A 64 9.13 15.18 -9.86
C HIS A 64 8.42 16.42 -10.44
N GLU A 65 8.55 16.59 -11.76
CA GLU A 65 7.77 17.59 -12.49
C GLU A 65 6.48 16.93 -13.03
N PRO A 66 5.29 17.39 -12.64
CA PRO A 66 4.04 16.79 -13.10
C PRO A 66 3.90 16.81 -14.63
N ALA A 67 3.65 15.66 -15.24
CA ALA A 67 3.41 15.56 -16.68
C ALA A 67 2.03 16.11 -17.07
N VAL A 68 1.09 16.16 -16.11
CA VAL A 68 -0.27 16.68 -16.31
C VAL A 68 -0.52 17.78 -15.29
N SER A 69 -0.80 19.01 -15.73
CA SER A 69 -1.14 20.11 -14.82
C SER A 69 -2.56 19.98 -14.28
N GLU A 70 -2.83 20.56 -13.10
CA GLU A 70 -4.15 20.52 -12.48
C GLU A 70 -5.23 21.09 -13.40
N GLU A 71 -4.92 22.20 -14.11
CA GLU A 71 -5.89 22.88 -14.99
C GLU A 71 -6.18 22.10 -16.28
N ALA A 72 -5.26 21.22 -16.70
CA ALA A 72 -5.41 20.43 -17.93
C ALA A 72 -6.03 19.04 -17.69
N ALA A 73 -6.08 18.61 -16.45
CA ALA A 73 -6.56 17.29 -16.09
C ALA A 73 -8.09 17.22 -15.96
N ASP A 74 -8.68 16.18 -16.53
CA ASP A 74 -10.09 15.86 -16.30
C ASP A 74 -10.32 15.18 -14.93
N ARG A 75 -9.26 14.61 -14.34
CA ARG A 75 -9.27 13.93 -13.04
C ARG A 75 -8.05 14.28 -12.22
N LYS A 76 -8.27 14.35 -10.91
CA LYS A 76 -7.24 14.70 -9.92
C LYS A 76 -7.20 13.67 -8.82
N VAL A 77 -6.01 13.22 -8.44
CA VAL A 77 -5.84 12.22 -7.39
C VAL A 77 -4.85 12.65 -6.32
N LEU A 78 -5.16 12.30 -5.09
CA LEU A 78 -4.24 12.26 -3.98
C LEU A 78 -3.69 10.84 -3.89
N LEU A 79 -2.45 10.63 -4.33
CA LEU A 79 -1.79 9.33 -4.21
C LEU A 79 -1.23 9.21 -2.80
N PHE A 80 -1.92 8.43 -1.96
CA PHE A 80 -1.62 8.32 -0.54
C PHE A 80 -0.28 7.62 -0.31
N PRO A 81 0.67 8.27 0.41
CA PRO A 81 2.00 7.71 0.67
C PRO A 81 1.97 6.75 1.87
N ASP A 82 1.34 5.59 1.72
CA ASP A 82 1.33 4.61 2.79
C ASP A 82 2.74 4.23 3.24
N THR A 83 2.87 3.79 4.49
CA THR A 83 4.16 3.52 5.13
C THR A 83 5.03 2.54 4.34
N PHE A 84 4.43 1.49 3.75
CA PHE A 84 5.19 0.50 3.00
C PHE A 84 5.66 1.05 1.64
N THR A 85 4.77 1.68 0.90
CA THR A 85 5.11 2.33 -0.38
C THR A 85 6.16 3.41 -0.17
N ASN A 86 6.00 4.24 0.86
CA ASN A 86 6.90 5.37 1.10
C ASN A 86 8.32 4.94 1.45
N TYR A 87 8.49 3.99 2.37
CA TYR A 87 9.81 3.66 2.93
C TYR A 87 10.45 2.39 2.36
N ASN A 88 9.66 1.46 1.81
CA ASN A 88 10.16 0.16 1.36
C ASN A 88 10.03 -0.07 -0.14
N ARG A 89 9.08 0.56 -0.80
CA ARG A 89 8.79 0.40 -2.23
C ARG A 89 8.58 1.75 -2.94
N PRO A 90 9.48 2.73 -2.76
CA PRO A 90 9.32 4.06 -3.37
C PRO A 90 9.25 4.00 -4.91
N GLU A 91 9.85 2.98 -5.53
CA GLU A 91 9.74 2.73 -6.97
C GLU A 91 8.30 2.37 -7.39
N ALA A 92 7.54 1.67 -6.54
CA ALA A 92 6.14 1.36 -6.83
C ALA A 92 5.26 2.60 -6.75
N GLY A 93 5.55 3.51 -5.80
CA GLY A 93 4.88 4.81 -5.73
C GLY A 93 5.13 5.65 -6.97
N MET A 94 6.38 5.76 -7.44
CA MET A 94 6.73 6.50 -8.66
C MET A 94 6.12 5.87 -9.92
N ALA A 95 6.14 4.54 -10.03
CA ALA A 95 5.47 3.85 -11.14
C ALA A 95 3.94 4.11 -11.16
N ALA A 96 3.32 4.24 -9.98
CA ALA A 96 1.91 4.63 -9.89
C ALA A 96 1.68 6.07 -10.40
N VAL A 97 2.57 7.01 -10.08
CA VAL A 97 2.55 8.38 -10.63
C VAL A 97 2.63 8.33 -12.15
N GLU A 98 3.64 7.65 -12.69
CA GLU A 98 3.87 7.54 -14.14
C GLU A 98 2.64 6.97 -14.88
N VAL A 99 2.02 5.93 -14.33
CA VAL A 99 0.83 5.30 -14.94
C VAL A 99 -0.39 6.23 -14.89
N LEU A 100 -0.61 6.93 -13.77
CA LEU A 100 -1.73 7.86 -13.63
C LEU A 100 -1.56 9.07 -14.56
N GLU A 101 -0.36 9.63 -14.63
CA GLU A 101 -0.08 10.76 -15.53
C GLU A 101 -0.15 10.35 -17.02
N ALA A 102 0.30 9.14 -17.38
CA ALA A 102 0.13 8.61 -18.72
C ALA A 102 -1.36 8.45 -19.10
N ALA A 103 -2.22 8.27 -18.11
CA ALA A 103 -3.67 8.24 -18.28
C ALA A 103 -4.34 9.64 -18.23
N GLY A 104 -3.55 10.72 -18.25
CA GLY A 104 -4.07 12.09 -18.22
C GLY A 104 -4.57 12.57 -16.85
N VAL A 105 -4.20 11.90 -15.77
CA VAL A 105 -4.60 12.24 -14.41
C VAL A 105 -3.57 13.16 -13.76
N HIS A 106 -4.02 14.24 -13.12
CA HIS A 106 -3.13 15.03 -12.26
C HIS A 106 -2.93 14.35 -10.91
N VAL A 107 -1.69 14.24 -10.48
CA VAL A 107 -1.31 13.53 -9.25
C VAL A 107 -0.69 14.49 -8.25
N GLU A 108 -1.16 14.44 -7.01
CA GLU A 108 -0.49 15.00 -5.85
C GLU A 108 -0.23 13.94 -4.79
N VAL A 109 0.86 14.08 -4.04
CA VAL A 109 1.19 13.23 -2.89
C VAL A 109 1.04 14.07 -1.62
N PRO A 110 0.01 13.84 -0.79
CA PRO A 110 -0.22 14.63 0.41
C PRO A 110 0.90 14.36 1.44
N THR A 111 1.48 15.42 1.99
CA THR A 111 2.58 15.35 2.99
C THR A 111 2.14 15.64 4.40
N ASP A 112 0.90 16.06 4.59
CA ASP A 112 0.30 16.43 5.88
C ASP A 112 -0.59 15.31 6.48
N VAL A 113 -0.64 14.16 5.83
CA VAL A 113 -1.32 12.94 6.29
C VAL A 113 -0.44 12.13 7.25
N VAL A 114 -1.06 11.25 8.02
CA VAL A 114 -0.38 10.30 8.91
C VAL A 114 -0.50 8.87 8.35
N ASP A 115 0.10 7.89 9.05
CA ASP A 115 -0.09 6.47 8.70
C ASP A 115 -1.59 6.12 8.61
N SER A 116 -1.95 5.24 7.70
CA SER A 116 -3.35 4.88 7.43
C SER A 116 -4.10 4.28 8.63
N GLY A 117 -3.37 3.77 9.62
CA GLY A 117 -3.95 2.98 10.70
C GLY A 117 -4.08 1.48 10.39
N ARG A 118 -3.66 1.01 9.21
CA ARG A 118 -3.73 -0.41 8.82
C ARG A 118 -2.97 -1.31 9.78
N ALA A 119 -1.75 -0.94 10.15
CA ALA A 119 -0.89 -1.74 11.02
C ALA A 119 -1.45 -1.86 12.46
N PRO A 120 -1.80 -0.76 13.17
CA PRO A 120 -2.44 -0.85 14.46
C PRO A 120 -3.81 -1.54 14.41
N HIS A 121 -4.64 -1.29 13.40
CA HIS A 121 -5.93 -1.97 13.23
C HIS A 121 -5.76 -3.49 13.16
N SER A 122 -4.84 -3.99 12.33
CA SER A 122 -4.57 -5.42 12.17
C SER A 122 -4.08 -6.10 13.47
N LYS A 123 -3.53 -5.33 14.41
CA LYS A 123 -3.04 -5.81 15.71
C LYS A 123 -4.01 -5.53 16.87
N GLY A 124 -5.21 -5.01 16.59
CA GLY A 124 -6.25 -4.74 17.59
C GLY A 124 -6.02 -3.48 18.44
N PHE A 125 -5.11 -2.58 18.01
CA PHE A 125 -4.92 -1.27 18.63
C PHE A 125 -5.90 -0.27 18.00
N LEU A 126 -7.19 -0.51 18.23
CA LEU A 126 -8.27 0.20 17.53
C LEU A 126 -8.34 1.69 17.86
N ASP A 127 -7.96 2.09 19.07
CA ASP A 127 -7.94 3.52 19.44
C ASP A 127 -6.89 4.27 18.61
N THR A 128 -5.68 3.71 18.47
CA THR A 128 -4.64 4.31 17.63
C THR A 128 -5.06 4.33 16.15
N ALA A 129 -5.68 3.26 15.67
CA ALA A 129 -6.17 3.21 14.28
C ALA A 129 -7.27 4.27 14.04
N ARG A 130 -8.15 4.48 15.03
CA ARG A 130 -9.21 5.49 14.98
C ARG A 130 -8.64 6.90 14.94
N GLU A 131 -7.68 7.22 15.84
CA GLU A 131 -7.02 8.53 15.87
C GLU A 131 -6.36 8.86 14.52
N GLN A 132 -5.66 7.90 13.91
CA GLN A 132 -5.04 8.07 12.59
C GLN A 132 -6.08 8.23 11.49
N ALA A 133 -7.17 7.46 11.53
CA ALA A 133 -8.27 7.58 10.58
C ALA A 133 -8.96 8.96 10.68
N GLU A 134 -9.23 9.46 11.89
CA GLU A 134 -9.80 10.79 12.12
C GLU A 134 -8.91 11.88 11.54
N GLU A 135 -7.60 11.82 11.77
CA GLU A 135 -6.65 12.79 11.24
C GLU A 135 -6.60 12.77 9.72
N ASN A 136 -6.52 11.58 9.10
CA ASN A 136 -6.50 11.44 7.64
C ASN A 136 -7.82 11.92 7.01
N VAL A 137 -8.97 11.56 7.57
CA VAL A 137 -10.27 12.04 7.07
C VAL A 137 -10.36 13.55 7.14
N ALA A 138 -9.92 14.17 8.25
CA ALA A 138 -9.94 15.63 8.39
C ALA A 138 -9.08 16.36 7.34
N LYS A 139 -8.00 15.72 6.85
CA LYS A 139 -7.11 16.26 5.81
C LYS A 139 -7.62 16.00 4.39
N LEU A 140 -8.20 14.84 4.16
CA LEU A 140 -8.57 14.40 2.83
C LEU A 140 -10.00 14.83 2.44
N ALA A 141 -10.96 14.89 3.37
CA ALA A 141 -12.35 15.19 3.07
C ALA A 141 -12.56 16.53 2.35
N PRO A 142 -11.88 17.64 2.71
CA PRO A 142 -12.00 18.90 1.96
C PRO A 142 -11.53 18.78 0.50
N ARG A 143 -10.48 18.01 0.24
CA ARG A 143 -9.95 17.80 -1.11
C ARG A 143 -10.89 16.91 -1.92
N VAL A 144 -11.48 15.89 -1.28
CA VAL A 144 -12.50 15.03 -1.92
C VAL A 144 -13.77 15.82 -2.24
N GLU A 145 -14.15 16.81 -1.42
CA GLU A 145 -15.23 17.73 -1.72
C GLU A 145 -14.94 18.64 -2.94
N GLU A 146 -13.64 18.88 -3.23
CA GLU A 146 -13.14 19.57 -4.43
C GLU A 146 -12.90 18.63 -5.62
N GLU A 147 -13.55 17.47 -5.63
CA GLU A 147 -13.49 16.44 -6.69
C GLU A 147 -12.11 15.77 -6.87
N TRP A 148 -11.34 15.62 -5.78
CA TRP A 148 -10.17 14.77 -5.76
C TRP A 148 -10.52 13.36 -5.33
N ASP A 149 -9.95 12.37 -6.00
CA ASP A 149 -10.01 10.97 -5.57
C ASP A 149 -8.77 10.60 -4.73
N VAL A 150 -8.89 9.63 -3.84
CA VAL A 150 -7.77 9.09 -3.06
C VAL A 150 -7.35 7.74 -3.66
N VAL A 151 -6.11 7.64 -4.12
CA VAL A 151 -5.58 6.41 -4.73
C VAL A 151 -4.49 5.82 -3.85
N LEU A 152 -4.51 4.49 -3.69
CA LEU A 152 -3.59 3.75 -2.85
C LEU A 152 -2.90 2.65 -3.67
N VAL A 153 -1.59 2.49 -3.47
CA VAL A 153 -0.79 1.48 -4.17
C VAL A 153 -0.96 0.11 -3.50
N GLU A 154 -0.91 0.07 -2.17
CA GLU A 154 -1.00 -1.16 -1.39
C GLU A 154 -2.47 -1.56 -1.19
N PRO A 155 -2.89 -2.78 -1.60
CA PRO A 155 -4.30 -3.18 -1.57
C PRO A 155 -4.95 -3.24 -0.19
N SER A 156 -4.19 -3.52 0.87
CA SER A 156 -4.75 -3.55 2.22
C SER A 156 -5.06 -2.15 2.74
N GLU A 157 -4.31 -1.15 2.27
CA GLU A 157 -4.54 0.25 2.55
C GLU A 157 -5.82 0.75 1.87
N ALA A 158 -6.05 0.35 0.62
CA ALA A 158 -7.30 0.66 -0.07
C ALA A 158 -8.52 0.15 0.69
N VAL A 159 -8.47 -1.10 1.19
CA VAL A 159 -9.55 -1.65 2.02
C VAL A 159 -9.69 -0.91 3.35
N MET A 160 -8.58 -0.48 3.96
CA MET A 160 -8.62 0.33 5.17
C MET A 160 -9.47 1.59 4.99
N PHE A 161 -9.24 2.33 3.92
CA PHE A 161 -10.00 3.55 3.60
C PHE A 161 -11.44 3.26 3.19
N GLN A 162 -11.66 2.24 2.34
CA GLN A 162 -12.97 1.94 1.77
C GLN A 162 -13.95 1.28 2.75
N SER A 163 -13.43 0.57 3.75
CA SER A 163 -14.24 -0.29 4.62
C SER A 163 -13.94 -0.06 6.11
N ASP A 164 -12.68 -0.27 6.54
CA ASP A 164 -12.36 -0.29 7.96
C ASP A 164 -12.52 1.10 8.61
N TYR A 165 -12.34 2.18 7.86
CA TYR A 165 -12.62 3.54 8.34
C TYR A 165 -14.11 3.74 8.69
N LEU A 166 -15.02 3.12 7.93
CA LEU A 166 -16.46 3.18 8.20
C LEU A 166 -16.86 2.39 9.46
N ASP A 167 -16.04 1.40 9.85
CA ASP A 167 -16.21 0.68 11.12
C ASP A 167 -15.62 1.43 12.31
N LEU A 168 -14.61 2.27 12.07
CA LEU A 168 -13.94 3.05 13.11
C LEU A 168 -14.61 4.41 13.38
N LEU A 169 -15.14 5.05 12.33
CA LEU A 169 -15.67 6.40 12.33
C LEU A 169 -17.11 6.43 11.81
N SER A 170 -17.77 7.56 11.99
CA SER A 170 -19.10 7.82 11.42
C SER A 170 -19.23 9.29 11.02
N GLY A 171 -20.05 9.57 10.03
CA GLY A 171 -20.34 10.92 9.52
C GLY A 171 -20.03 11.08 8.04
N ASP A 172 -20.51 12.19 7.47
CA ASP A 172 -20.48 12.43 6.03
C ASP A 172 -19.06 12.49 5.45
N ASP A 173 -18.08 12.98 6.22
CA ASP A 173 -16.70 13.13 5.75
C ASP A 173 -16.01 11.77 5.55
N VAL A 174 -16.16 10.85 6.51
CA VAL A 174 -15.59 9.50 6.35
C VAL A 174 -16.28 8.73 5.25
N GLU A 175 -17.61 8.86 5.11
CA GLU A 175 -18.36 8.23 4.02
C GLU A 175 -17.92 8.77 2.65
N ARG A 176 -17.70 10.08 2.55
CA ARG A 176 -17.18 10.73 1.34
C ARG A 176 -15.78 10.26 0.98
N VAL A 177 -14.85 10.22 1.94
CA VAL A 177 -13.49 9.73 1.71
C VAL A 177 -13.51 8.26 1.31
N ALA A 178 -14.27 7.41 2.00
CA ALA A 178 -14.37 5.99 1.69
C ALA A 178 -14.94 5.71 0.28
N ALA A 179 -15.94 6.51 -0.13
CA ALA A 179 -16.58 6.38 -1.45
C ALA A 179 -15.66 6.81 -2.61
N ASN A 180 -14.66 7.65 -2.34
CA ASN A 180 -13.73 8.19 -3.33
C ASN A 180 -12.29 7.66 -3.12
N ALA A 181 -12.13 6.58 -2.36
CA ALA A 181 -10.86 5.90 -2.17
C ALA A 181 -10.79 4.64 -3.05
N TYR A 182 -9.68 4.44 -3.75
CA TYR A 182 -9.49 3.36 -4.72
C TYR A 182 -8.10 2.74 -4.60
N GLY A 183 -8.00 1.44 -4.83
CA GLY A 183 -6.71 0.85 -5.22
C GLY A 183 -6.35 1.26 -6.65
N ILE A 184 -5.07 1.40 -6.99
CA ILE A 184 -4.65 1.92 -8.30
C ILE A 184 -5.25 1.15 -9.49
N ALA A 185 -5.23 -0.18 -9.47
CA ALA A 185 -5.81 -0.97 -10.55
C ALA A 185 -7.35 -0.86 -10.60
N GLU A 186 -8.01 -0.71 -9.46
CA GLU A 186 -9.44 -0.42 -9.38
C GLU A 186 -9.75 0.94 -10.00
N TYR A 187 -8.96 1.98 -9.70
CA TYR A 187 -9.14 3.32 -10.24
C TYR A 187 -9.04 3.32 -11.77
N LEU A 188 -7.99 2.70 -12.30
CA LEU A 188 -7.81 2.56 -13.75
C LEU A 188 -8.97 1.82 -14.42
N ASP A 189 -9.46 0.73 -13.82
CA ASP A 189 -10.53 -0.09 -14.39
C ASP A 189 -11.89 0.61 -14.34
N VAL A 190 -12.27 1.14 -13.17
CA VAL A 190 -13.57 1.80 -12.95
C VAL A 190 -13.74 3.01 -13.87
N HIS A 191 -12.69 3.80 -14.04
CA HIS A 191 -12.71 5.00 -14.89
C HIS A 191 -12.24 4.75 -16.32
N ARG A 192 -11.91 3.51 -16.69
CA ARG A 192 -11.45 3.09 -18.02
C ARG A 192 -10.20 3.83 -18.52
N LEU A 193 -9.37 4.26 -17.58
CA LEU A 193 -8.19 5.06 -17.85
C LEU A 193 -7.07 4.24 -18.53
N ASP A 194 -7.08 2.92 -18.35
CA ASP A 194 -6.21 2.00 -19.06
C ASP A 194 -6.34 2.06 -20.60
N ALA A 195 -7.47 2.58 -21.11
CA ALA A 195 -7.68 2.78 -22.54
C ALA A 195 -6.91 3.99 -23.12
N GLU A 196 -6.51 4.93 -22.24
CA GLU A 196 -5.74 6.12 -22.64
C GLU A 196 -4.23 5.88 -22.64
N ILE A 197 -3.78 4.72 -22.15
CA ILE A 197 -2.37 4.37 -22.04
C ILE A 197 -1.95 3.47 -23.20
N ASP A 198 -0.89 3.85 -23.90
CA ASP A 198 -0.24 2.99 -24.89
C ASP A 198 0.77 2.06 -24.16
N PHE A 199 0.30 0.87 -23.82
CA PHE A 199 1.12 -0.11 -23.12
C PHE A 199 2.02 -0.86 -24.11
N ASP A 200 3.32 -0.86 -23.87
CA ASP A 200 4.27 -1.75 -24.51
C ASP A 200 4.40 -3.07 -23.71
N ALA A 201 3.32 -3.84 -23.70
CA ALA A 201 3.28 -5.08 -22.94
C ALA A 201 4.21 -6.14 -23.56
N PRO A 202 5.09 -6.77 -22.76
CA PRO A 202 5.88 -7.88 -23.23
C PRO A 202 4.99 -9.09 -23.57
N THR A 203 5.46 -9.95 -24.47
CA THR A 203 4.75 -11.19 -24.89
C THR A 203 4.77 -12.30 -23.81
N GLU A 204 5.15 -11.98 -22.60
CA GLU A 204 5.27 -12.92 -21.49
C GLU A 204 3.91 -13.15 -20.81
N SER A 205 3.68 -14.37 -20.36
CA SER A 205 2.52 -14.68 -19.51
C SER A 205 2.81 -14.33 -18.05
N LEU A 206 1.81 -13.81 -17.37
CA LEU A 206 1.86 -13.43 -15.96
C LEU A 206 0.98 -14.36 -15.12
N SER A 207 1.52 -14.88 -14.03
CA SER A 207 0.70 -15.51 -12.98
C SER A 207 0.32 -14.43 -11.96
N TYR A 208 -0.97 -14.15 -11.82
CA TYR A 208 -1.50 -13.15 -10.88
C TYR A 208 -2.09 -13.81 -9.64
N HIS A 209 -1.46 -13.56 -8.49
CA HIS A 209 -2.01 -13.94 -7.19
C HIS A 209 -2.63 -12.71 -6.53
N GLY A 210 -3.96 -12.59 -6.57
CA GLY A 210 -4.69 -11.47 -5.98
C GLY A 210 -4.47 -11.36 -4.46
N HIS A 211 -4.36 -10.12 -3.99
CA HIS A 211 -4.24 -9.83 -2.56
C HIS A 211 -5.48 -10.29 -1.78
N CYS A 212 -5.30 -10.86 -0.57
CA CYS A 212 -6.41 -11.45 0.20
C CYS A 212 -7.52 -10.44 0.54
N HIS A 213 -7.18 -9.17 0.83
CA HIS A 213 -8.18 -8.12 1.06
C HIS A 213 -8.98 -7.80 -0.20
N GLN A 214 -8.33 -7.73 -1.38
CA GLN A 214 -9.04 -7.53 -2.64
C GLN A 214 -9.96 -8.71 -2.95
N LYS A 215 -9.51 -9.95 -2.73
CA LYS A 215 -10.35 -11.15 -2.89
C LYS A 215 -11.56 -11.13 -1.95
N ALA A 216 -11.35 -10.76 -0.68
CA ALA A 216 -12.44 -10.66 0.31
C ALA A 216 -13.49 -9.60 -0.08
N THR A 217 -13.07 -8.51 -0.68
CA THR A 217 -13.95 -7.42 -1.16
C THR A 217 -14.37 -7.61 -2.62
N LYS A 218 -13.95 -8.70 -3.28
CA LYS A 218 -14.23 -9.03 -4.70
C LYS A 218 -13.72 -7.97 -5.68
N LYS A 219 -12.57 -7.36 -5.37
CA LYS A 219 -11.94 -6.30 -6.17
C LYS A 219 -10.66 -6.73 -6.89
N ASP A 220 -10.24 -7.98 -6.75
CA ASP A 220 -9.04 -8.54 -7.39
C ASP A 220 -9.17 -8.63 -8.92
N HIS A 221 -10.39 -8.70 -9.45
CA HIS A 221 -10.66 -8.73 -10.89
C HIS A 221 -10.25 -7.44 -11.62
N HIS A 222 -10.21 -6.30 -10.95
CA HIS A 222 -9.80 -5.03 -11.55
C HIS A 222 -8.35 -5.10 -12.09
N ALA A 223 -7.41 -5.63 -11.29
CA ALA A 223 -6.03 -5.76 -11.72
C ALA A 223 -5.89 -6.72 -12.91
N VAL A 224 -6.58 -7.87 -12.87
CA VAL A 224 -6.60 -8.83 -13.97
C VAL A 224 -7.18 -8.20 -15.24
N GLY A 225 -8.25 -7.41 -15.11
CA GLY A 225 -8.88 -6.71 -16.22
C GLY A 225 -7.94 -5.71 -16.88
N VAL A 226 -7.32 -4.83 -16.10
CA VAL A 226 -6.35 -3.83 -16.59
C VAL A 226 -5.16 -4.51 -17.28
N LEU A 227 -4.53 -5.50 -16.65
CA LEU A 227 -3.37 -6.21 -17.21
C LEU A 227 -3.69 -6.90 -18.54
N ARG A 228 -4.86 -7.52 -18.66
CA ARG A 228 -5.29 -8.17 -19.92
C ARG A 228 -5.54 -7.15 -21.02
N ARG A 229 -6.14 -5.99 -20.70
CA ARG A 229 -6.35 -4.92 -21.69
C ARG A 229 -5.05 -4.23 -22.06
N ALA A 230 -4.07 -4.18 -21.15
CA ALA A 230 -2.71 -3.74 -21.44
C ALA A 230 -1.94 -4.70 -22.37
N GLY A 231 -2.48 -5.88 -22.67
CA GLY A 231 -1.88 -6.83 -23.61
C GLY A 231 -1.17 -8.04 -22.98
N TYR A 232 -1.18 -8.16 -21.64
CA TYR A 232 -0.59 -9.32 -20.97
C TYR A 232 -1.48 -10.56 -21.05
N GLU A 233 -0.88 -11.73 -21.23
CA GLU A 233 -1.54 -13.00 -20.97
C GLU A 233 -1.52 -13.24 -19.45
N VAL A 234 -2.68 -13.16 -18.79
CA VAL A 234 -2.78 -13.26 -17.33
C VAL A 234 -3.48 -14.54 -16.92
N ASP A 235 -2.76 -15.39 -16.19
CA ASP A 235 -3.31 -16.55 -15.47
C ASP A 235 -3.58 -16.13 -14.01
N ALA A 236 -4.87 -16.00 -13.66
CA ALA A 236 -5.27 -15.68 -12.30
C ALA A 236 -5.25 -16.93 -11.44
N VAL A 237 -4.30 -16.97 -10.49
CA VAL A 237 -4.13 -18.11 -9.59
C VAL A 237 -5.32 -18.20 -8.61
N ASP A 238 -6.10 -19.27 -8.72
CA ASP A 238 -7.21 -19.57 -7.81
C ASP A 238 -6.67 -20.22 -6.52
N SER A 239 -5.91 -19.45 -5.73
CA SER A 239 -5.40 -19.89 -4.44
C SER A 239 -5.97 -19.03 -3.31
N SER A 240 -6.12 -19.61 -2.11
CA SER A 240 -6.76 -18.93 -0.99
C SER A 240 -5.86 -17.87 -0.33
N CYS A 241 -4.59 -18.18 -0.05
CA CYS A 241 -3.70 -17.35 0.75
C CYS A 241 -2.24 -17.57 0.36
N CYS A 242 -1.43 -16.50 0.42
CA CYS A 242 0.02 -16.58 0.25
C CYS A 242 0.77 -17.02 1.53
N GLY A 243 0.07 -17.29 2.61
CA GLY A 243 0.64 -17.67 3.89
C GLY A 243 1.16 -16.51 4.75
N MET A 244 1.17 -15.27 4.25
CA MET A 244 1.74 -14.14 5.00
C MET A 244 0.75 -13.49 5.98
N ALA A 245 -0.51 -13.24 5.58
CA ALA A 245 -1.57 -12.65 6.40
C ALA A 245 -1.07 -11.52 7.33
N GLY A 246 -0.62 -10.42 6.75
CA GLY A 246 0.03 -9.33 7.48
C GLY A 246 1.33 -9.78 8.14
N SER A 247 1.43 -9.69 9.45
CA SER A 247 2.62 -10.12 10.20
C SER A 247 2.67 -11.62 10.54
N PHE A 248 1.58 -12.37 10.31
CA PHE A 248 1.50 -13.80 10.67
C PHE A 248 2.67 -14.62 10.12
N GLY A 249 3.00 -14.44 8.84
CA GLY A 249 4.09 -15.14 8.20
C GLY A 249 5.50 -14.75 8.70
N TYR A 250 5.63 -13.63 9.41
CA TYR A 250 6.87 -13.21 10.07
C TYR A 250 7.04 -13.83 11.45
N GLU A 251 5.97 -14.30 12.08
CA GLU A 251 5.99 -14.80 13.43
C GLU A 251 6.66 -16.20 13.50
N ALA A 252 7.66 -16.37 14.38
CA ALA A 252 8.47 -17.58 14.43
C ALA A 252 7.64 -18.84 14.69
N GLU A 253 6.62 -18.75 15.53
CA GLU A 253 5.70 -19.86 15.84
C GLU A 253 4.79 -20.23 14.67
N HIS A 254 4.59 -19.31 13.71
CA HIS A 254 3.70 -19.51 12.57
C HIS A 254 4.47 -19.80 11.26
N TYR A 255 5.80 -19.70 11.27
CA TYR A 255 6.63 -19.82 10.06
C TYR A 255 6.36 -21.10 9.25
N SER A 256 6.34 -22.27 9.92
CA SER A 256 6.08 -23.54 9.25
C SER A 256 4.67 -23.62 8.62
N MET A 257 3.67 -23.07 9.32
CA MET A 257 2.30 -22.99 8.82
C MET A 257 2.20 -22.03 7.64
N SER A 258 2.80 -20.84 7.77
CA SER A 258 2.86 -19.84 6.71
C SER A 258 3.47 -20.42 5.42
N LYS A 259 4.55 -21.17 5.56
CA LYS A 259 5.22 -21.83 4.43
C LYS A 259 4.33 -22.88 3.78
N ALA A 260 3.71 -23.76 4.58
CA ALA A 260 2.82 -24.79 4.09
C ALA A 260 1.53 -24.28 3.40
N ILE A 261 1.09 -23.05 3.76
CA ILE A 261 -0.05 -22.40 3.10
C ILE A 261 0.37 -21.79 1.75
N GLY A 262 1.61 -21.29 1.66
CA GLY A 262 2.12 -20.62 0.46
C GLY A 262 2.73 -21.53 -0.60
N GLU A 263 2.96 -22.82 -0.27
CA GLU A 263 3.43 -23.89 -1.17
C GLU A 263 2.25 -24.64 -1.80
#